data_a5d95ca9f1932055e2507ae37f8e4d2f
#
_entry.id   a5d95ca9f1932055e2507ae37f8e4d2f
#
_cell.length_a   1.000
_cell.length_b   1.000
_cell.length_c   1.000
_cell.angle_alpha   90.00
_cell.angle_beta   90.00
_cell.angle_gamma   90.00
#
_symmetry.space_group_name_H-M   'P 1'
#
loop_
_entity.id
_entity.type
_entity.pdbx_description
1 polymer ?
#
loop_
_entity_poly.entity_id
_entity_poly.type
_entity_poly.pdbx_seq_one_letter_code
_entity_poly.pdbx_strand_id
1 'polypeptide(L)'
;MAAESAGPVTPIIGYFDGGSQTERQWEEKFRALPDPANLRATMQRLSARPHHVGSPYDKDNAEWILSKFKEWGLDAHIEEFDVLFPTPKERAVELVAPSHFTATLQEPTVTTDPTSSQHSEQLPTYNAYSVDGEVTAPLVYVNYGVPDDYEQLERLGVSVKGAIVIARYGGSWRGIKPKVAAEHGAVGCLIFSDPRDDGYFQGETFPQGAWRPPEGVQRGSVMDMPLYTGDPLTPGVGATKEAKRLDLKDVKVFSKIPTLPISYGDAKPLLAALGGPVAPESWRGGLGITYRVGPGPAKVHVKAVFNWDIKPIYDVVARIPGSVFPDEWIIRGNHHDAWVNGAEDPISGQAALIEEARGLAELLKQGWKPKRTVIYCAWDGEEEGLLGSTEWAEEHADELETKAAVYINSDSNGRGYLGMEGSHTLQTFINSV
;
A
#
# COMPACT_ATOMS: atom_id res chain seq x y z
N MET A 1 14.04 -23.04 53.22
CA MET A 1 13.45 -22.22 52.16
C MET A 1 12.56 -23.14 51.36
N ALA A 2 11.23 -23.00 51.53
CA ALA A 2 10.26 -23.78 50.75
C ALA A 2 10.26 -23.24 49.31
N ALA A 3 10.42 -24.12 48.33
CA ALA A 3 10.20 -23.78 46.94
C ALA A 3 8.73 -23.35 46.76
N GLU A 4 8.48 -22.13 46.35
CA GLU A 4 7.14 -21.69 45.88
C GLU A 4 6.73 -22.64 44.75
N SER A 5 5.68 -23.40 44.97
CA SER A 5 5.07 -24.20 43.93
C SER A 5 4.52 -23.26 42.87
N ALA A 6 5.11 -23.26 41.69
CA ALA A 6 4.54 -22.59 40.54
C ALA A 6 3.08 -23.04 40.39
N GLY A 7 2.15 -22.08 40.36
CA GLY A 7 0.72 -22.36 40.18
C GLY A 7 0.48 -23.14 38.86
N PRO A 8 -0.71 -23.75 38.70
CA PRO A 8 -1.00 -24.52 37.49
C PRO A 8 -0.86 -23.64 36.24
N VAL A 9 0.02 -24.07 35.35
CA VAL A 9 0.24 -23.39 34.06
C VAL A 9 -1.04 -23.59 33.23
N THR A 10 -1.69 -22.49 32.84
CA THR A 10 -2.86 -22.55 31.95
C THR A 10 -2.45 -23.23 30.64
N PRO A 11 -3.10 -24.32 30.22
CA PRO A 11 -2.78 -24.99 28.98
C PRO A 11 -2.95 -24.05 27.75
N ILE A 12 -2.02 -24.12 26.80
CA ILE A 12 -2.17 -23.48 25.52
C ILE A 12 -2.96 -24.43 24.62
N ILE A 13 -4.01 -23.93 23.96
CA ILE A 13 -4.84 -24.73 23.04
C ILE A 13 -3.95 -25.32 21.94
N GLY A 14 -4.10 -26.64 21.72
CA GLY A 14 -3.30 -27.38 20.73
C GLY A 14 -1.99 -27.97 21.26
N TYR A 15 -1.63 -27.74 22.54
CA TYR A 15 -0.46 -28.34 23.16
C TYR A 15 -0.87 -29.48 24.10
N PHE A 16 -0.14 -30.61 24.02
CA PHE A 16 -0.28 -31.72 24.94
C PHE A 16 0.40 -31.44 26.30
N ASP A 17 0.16 -32.30 27.28
CA ASP A 17 0.72 -32.18 28.63
C ASP A 17 2.25 -31.93 28.61
N GLY A 18 2.68 -30.90 29.32
CA GLY A 18 4.06 -30.46 29.38
C GLY A 18 4.50 -29.57 28.19
N GLY A 19 3.85 -29.65 27.05
CA GLY A 19 4.18 -28.85 25.86
C GLY A 19 3.96 -27.36 26.07
N SER A 20 2.85 -26.98 26.72
CA SER A 20 2.53 -25.60 27.05
C SER A 20 3.59 -24.90 27.92
N GLN A 21 4.17 -25.65 28.88
CA GLN A 21 5.23 -25.09 29.73
C GLN A 21 6.50 -24.82 28.94
N THR A 22 6.90 -25.76 28.10
CA THR A 22 8.07 -25.61 27.22
C THR A 22 7.89 -24.44 26.26
N GLU A 23 6.70 -24.30 25.67
CA GLU A 23 6.38 -23.19 24.76
C GLU A 23 6.49 -21.85 25.46
N ARG A 24 5.87 -21.69 26.64
CA ARG A 24 5.96 -20.44 27.42
C ARG A 24 7.39 -20.05 27.77
N GLN A 25 8.27 -21.03 28.01
CA GLN A 25 9.70 -20.76 28.26
C GLN A 25 10.39 -20.20 27.02
N TRP A 26 10.02 -20.67 25.81
CA TRP A 26 10.55 -20.14 24.56
C TRP A 26 9.95 -18.79 24.23
N GLU A 27 8.65 -18.58 24.44
CA GLU A 27 7.98 -17.28 24.32
C GLU A 27 8.63 -16.22 25.22
N GLU A 28 8.91 -16.54 26.48
CA GLU A 28 9.56 -15.63 27.42
C GLU A 28 10.97 -15.25 26.93
N LYS A 29 11.73 -16.21 26.45
CA LYS A 29 13.06 -15.95 25.84
C LYS A 29 12.92 -15.08 24.59
N PHE A 30 11.97 -15.38 23.71
CA PHE A 30 11.74 -14.59 22.50
C PHE A 30 11.39 -13.14 22.85
N ARG A 31 10.47 -12.92 23.77
CA ARG A 31 10.04 -11.57 24.19
C ARG A 31 11.17 -10.71 24.76
N ALA A 32 12.25 -11.32 25.22
CA ALA A 32 13.43 -10.63 25.74
C ALA A 32 14.44 -10.24 24.63
N LEU A 33 14.27 -10.69 23.40
CA LEU A 33 15.22 -10.50 22.30
C LEU A 33 15.01 -9.23 21.48
N PRO A 34 13.77 -8.75 21.20
CA PRO A 34 13.57 -7.57 20.38
C PRO A 34 14.21 -6.33 21.02
N ASP A 35 15.00 -5.62 20.22
CA ASP A 35 15.71 -4.42 20.65
C ASP A 35 15.20 -3.18 19.89
N PRO A 36 14.61 -2.18 20.59
CA PRO A 36 14.19 -0.93 19.97
C PRO A 36 15.30 -0.19 19.21
N ALA A 37 16.56 -0.37 19.60
CA ALA A 37 17.69 0.25 18.89
C ALA A 37 17.89 -0.40 17.50
N ASN A 38 17.73 -1.72 17.39
CA ASN A 38 17.77 -2.42 16.11
C ASN A 38 16.62 -1.99 15.20
N LEU A 39 15.39 -1.94 15.74
CA LEU A 39 14.22 -1.47 15.01
C LEU A 39 14.42 -0.08 14.43
N ARG A 40 14.91 0.86 15.26
CA ARG A 40 15.22 2.23 14.82
C ARG A 40 16.29 2.26 13.74
N ALA A 41 17.38 1.51 13.92
CA ALA A 41 18.47 1.47 12.95
C ALA A 41 18.02 0.87 11.61
N THR A 42 17.21 -0.19 11.64
CA THR A 42 16.60 -0.81 10.46
C THR A 42 15.68 0.17 9.74
N MET A 43 14.76 0.81 10.46
CA MET A 43 13.87 1.83 9.88
C MET A 43 14.68 2.96 9.23
N GLN A 44 15.65 3.51 9.93
CA GLN A 44 16.50 4.59 9.41
C GLN A 44 17.26 4.16 8.15
N ARG A 45 17.76 2.90 8.12
CA ARG A 45 18.49 2.35 6.96
C ARG A 45 17.56 2.15 5.77
N LEU A 46 16.42 1.53 5.95
CA LEU A 46 15.55 1.17 4.83
C LEU A 46 14.78 2.37 4.26
N SER A 47 14.48 3.38 5.08
CA SER A 47 13.75 4.59 4.66
C SER A 47 14.65 5.80 4.34
N ALA A 48 15.97 5.62 4.26
CA ALA A 48 16.91 6.73 4.08
C ALA A 48 16.79 7.43 2.72
N ARG A 49 16.28 6.73 1.70
CA ARG A 49 16.11 7.25 0.32
C ARG A 49 14.81 6.69 -0.26
N PRO A 50 14.23 7.36 -1.28
CA PRO A 50 13.12 6.81 -2.05
C PRO A 50 13.47 5.44 -2.65
N HIS A 51 12.54 4.48 -2.49
CA HIS A 51 12.77 3.10 -2.88
C HIS A 51 11.52 2.45 -3.53
N HIS A 52 11.04 3.11 -4.57
CA HIS A 52 10.02 2.55 -5.45
C HIS A 52 10.61 1.45 -6.36
N VAL A 53 9.76 0.58 -6.88
CA VAL A 53 10.13 -0.47 -7.85
C VAL A 53 11.10 0.05 -8.91
N GLY A 54 12.16 -0.70 -9.15
CA GLY A 54 13.18 -0.40 -10.15
C GLY A 54 14.11 0.77 -9.80
N SER A 55 13.99 1.36 -8.61
CA SER A 55 14.97 2.34 -8.12
C SER A 55 16.24 1.62 -7.63
N PRO A 56 17.42 2.27 -7.68
CA PRO A 56 18.65 1.65 -7.18
C PRO A 56 18.60 1.35 -5.69
N TYR A 57 17.86 2.14 -4.90
CA TYR A 57 17.79 1.96 -3.46
C TYR A 57 16.84 0.86 -3.05
N ASP A 58 15.82 0.57 -3.83
CA ASP A 58 14.93 -0.55 -3.66
C ASP A 58 15.72 -1.88 -3.76
N LYS A 59 16.48 -2.07 -4.83
CA LYS A 59 17.39 -3.23 -4.97
C LYS A 59 18.41 -3.32 -3.83
N ASP A 60 19.00 -2.19 -3.43
CA ASP A 60 19.96 -2.11 -2.32
C ASP A 60 19.31 -2.51 -0.97
N ASN A 61 18.02 -2.18 -0.78
CA ASN A 61 17.23 -2.63 0.37
C ASN A 61 17.01 -4.15 0.34
N ALA A 62 16.61 -4.72 -0.79
CA ALA A 62 16.45 -6.17 -0.95
C ALA A 62 17.76 -6.92 -0.67
N GLU A 63 18.87 -6.46 -1.25
CA GLU A 63 20.20 -7.05 -1.03
C GLU A 63 20.64 -6.93 0.44
N TRP A 64 20.34 -5.82 1.11
CA TRP A 64 20.64 -5.64 2.52
C TRP A 64 19.82 -6.58 3.39
N ILE A 65 18.49 -6.73 3.16
CA ILE A 65 17.62 -7.65 3.88
C ILE A 65 18.14 -9.09 3.73
N LEU A 66 18.45 -9.50 2.49
CA LEU A 66 19.05 -10.80 2.20
C LEU A 66 20.33 -11.02 2.99
N SER A 67 21.21 -10.01 3.03
CA SER A 67 22.48 -10.10 3.76
C SER A 67 22.27 -10.33 5.26
N LYS A 68 21.23 -9.71 5.86
CA LYS A 68 20.88 -9.88 7.27
C LYS A 68 20.36 -11.28 7.56
N PHE A 69 19.45 -11.81 6.74
CA PHE A 69 18.99 -13.17 6.91
C PHE A 69 20.13 -14.21 6.82
N LYS A 70 21.05 -14.03 5.85
CA LYS A 70 22.24 -14.88 5.72
C LYS A 70 23.23 -14.74 6.88
N GLU A 71 23.46 -13.51 7.38
CA GLU A 71 24.29 -13.24 8.56
C GLU A 71 23.80 -14.02 9.79
N TRP A 72 22.49 -14.16 9.95
CA TRP A 72 21.87 -14.91 11.04
C TRP A 72 21.80 -16.41 10.81
N GLY A 73 22.25 -16.89 9.64
CA GLY A 73 22.30 -18.31 9.29
C GLY A 73 20.99 -18.88 8.76
N LEU A 74 20.08 -18.02 8.29
CA LEU A 74 18.85 -18.45 7.62
C LEU A 74 19.17 -18.85 6.17
N ASP A 75 18.44 -19.83 5.65
CA ASP A 75 18.45 -20.17 4.23
C ASP A 75 17.62 -19.12 3.47
N ALA A 76 18.32 -18.21 2.77
CA ALA A 76 17.68 -17.05 2.17
C ALA A 76 18.21 -16.76 0.74
N HIS A 77 17.31 -16.30 -0.10
CA HIS A 77 17.58 -15.92 -1.49
C HIS A 77 16.64 -14.78 -1.94
N ILE A 78 16.91 -14.24 -3.13
CA ILE A 78 16.00 -13.33 -3.84
C ILE A 78 15.35 -14.09 -4.97
N GLU A 79 14.04 -13.95 -5.11
CA GLU A 79 13.29 -14.32 -6.31
C GLU A 79 12.99 -13.04 -7.09
N GLU A 80 13.33 -13.06 -8.40
CA GLU A 80 13.21 -11.90 -9.29
C GLU A 80 12.07 -12.13 -10.28
N PHE A 81 11.15 -11.17 -10.36
CA PHE A 81 10.09 -11.15 -11.36
C PHE A 81 10.18 -9.87 -12.18
N ASP A 82 9.77 -9.96 -13.45
CA ASP A 82 9.78 -8.85 -14.40
C ASP A 82 8.36 -8.33 -14.61
N VAL A 83 7.99 -7.23 -13.96
CA VAL A 83 6.61 -6.72 -13.93
C VAL A 83 6.45 -5.42 -14.72
N LEU A 84 5.25 -5.18 -15.23
CA LEU A 84 4.89 -3.91 -15.85
C LEU A 84 4.81 -2.82 -14.79
N PHE A 85 5.67 -1.80 -14.88
CA PHE A 85 5.74 -0.71 -13.94
C PHE A 85 5.63 0.65 -14.63
N PRO A 86 4.41 1.23 -14.74
CA PRO A 86 4.22 2.52 -15.38
C PRO A 86 4.73 3.66 -14.48
N THR A 87 5.59 4.51 -15.04
CA THR A 87 6.08 5.72 -14.37
C THR A 87 5.59 6.98 -15.07
N PRO A 88 5.28 8.07 -14.33
CA PRO A 88 4.74 9.28 -14.94
C PRO A 88 5.79 9.99 -15.80
N LYS A 89 5.43 10.30 -17.06
CA LYS A 89 6.23 11.05 -18.01
C LYS A 89 5.79 12.50 -18.15
N GLU A 90 4.48 12.73 -18.32
CA GLU A 90 3.88 14.05 -18.38
C GLU A 90 2.60 14.09 -17.54
N ARG A 91 2.43 15.18 -16.79
CA ARG A 91 1.24 15.40 -15.97
C ARG A 91 0.88 16.87 -16.00
N ALA A 92 -0.41 17.19 -16.18
CA ALA A 92 -0.92 18.54 -16.03
C ALA A 92 -2.36 18.49 -15.49
N VAL A 93 -2.69 19.42 -14.62
CA VAL A 93 -4.05 19.72 -14.19
C VAL A 93 -4.20 21.24 -14.15
N GLU A 94 -5.10 21.77 -14.98
CA GLU A 94 -5.31 23.20 -15.10
C GLU A 94 -6.79 23.55 -15.08
N LEU A 95 -7.19 24.50 -14.26
CA LEU A 95 -8.47 25.19 -14.41
C LEU A 95 -8.32 26.18 -15.56
N VAL A 96 -9.06 26.00 -16.64
CA VAL A 96 -8.98 26.87 -17.83
C VAL A 96 -10.15 27.88 -17.89
N ALA A 97 -11.20 27.66 -17.12
CA ALA A 97 -12.32 28.56 -16.94
C ALA A 97 -13.00 28.33 -15.59
N PRO A 98 -13.59 29.36 -14.92
CA PRO A 98 -13.75 30.76 -15.34
C PRO A 98 -12.49 31.61 -15.12
N SER A 99 -11.51 31.12 -14.37
CA SER A 99 -10.20 31.71 -14.13
C SER A 99 -9.12 30.71 -14.50
N HIS A 100 -7.91 31.17 -14.70
CA HIS A 100 -6.77 30.29 -14.93
C HIS A 100 -6.09 29.93 -13.61
N PHE A 101 -5.85 28.61 -13.37
CA PHE A 101 -5.04 28.09 -12.26
C PHE A 101 -4.36 26.81 -12.72
N THR A 102 -3.07 26.66 -12.42
CA THR A 102 -2.30 25.44 -12.68
C THR A 102 -1.97 24.76 -11.36
N ALA A 103 -2.32 23.48 -11.22
CA ALA A 103 -2.00 22.69 -10.05
C ALA A 103 -0.49 22.46 -9.95
N THR A 104 0.01 22.45 -8.74
CA THR A 104 1.45 22.29 -8.46
C THR A 104 1.93 20.88 -8.76
N LEU A 105 1.13 19.86 -8.43
CA LEU A 105 1.42 18.43 -8.59
C LEU A 105 2.76 17.99 -7.98
N GLN A 106 3.26 18.72 -7.01
CA GLN A 106 4.52 18.47 -6.34
C GLN A 106 4.43 18.89 -4.88
N GLU A 107 4.93 18.05 -4.00
CA GLU A 107 5.02 18.31 -2.58
C GLU A 107 6.26 19.16 -2.27
N PRO A 108 6.17 20.10 -1.32
CA PRO A 108 7.31 20.93 -0.94
C PRO A 108 8.31 20.17 -0.08
N THR A 109 9.55 20.63 -0.07
CA THR A 109 10.55 20.14 0.91
C THR A 109 10.14 20.54 2.33
N VAL A 110 10.23 19.61 3.25
CA VAL A 110 10.01 19.82 4.68
C VAL A 110 11.34 20.11 5.37
N THR A 111 11.51 21.31 5.90
CA THR A 111 12.80 21.79 6.43
C THR A 111 13.32 20.98 7.63
N THR A 112 12.45 20.31 8.36
CA THR A 112 12.78 19.45 9.51
C THR A 112 13.11 18.01 9.12
N ASP A 113 12.87 17.64 7.86
CA ASP A 113 13.17 16.32 7.31
C ASP A 113 14.08 16.44 6.08
N PRO A 114 15.39 16.18 6.21
CA PRO A 114 16.33 16.30 5.11
C PRO A 114 16.06 15.29 3.98
N THR A 115 15.38 14.17 4.24
CA THR A 115 15.05 13.19 3.19
C THR A 115 14.01 13.70 2.23
N SER A 116 13.16 14.63 2.64
CA SER A 116 12.12 15.25 1.80
C SER A 116 12.68 16.07 0.61
N SER A 117 13.99 16.40 0.63
CA SER A 117 14.66 17.13 -0.46
C SER A 117 15.19 16.24 -1.60
N GLN A 118 15.01 14.92 -1.52
CA GLN A 118 15.53 13.95 -2.49
C GLN A 118 14.68 13.86 -3.77
N HIS A 119 14.22 15.00 -4.30
CA HIS A 119 13.28 15.07 -5.43
C HIS A 119 13.77 14.38 -6.71
N SER A 120 15.10 14.27 -6.92
CA SER A 120 15.64 13.60 -8.11
C SER A 120 15.49 12.07 -8.07
N GLU A 121 15.20 11.51 -6.92
CA GLU A 121 15.03 10.07 -6.70
C GLU A 121 13.57 9.67 -6.50
N GLN A 122 12.71 10.66 -6.22
CA GLN A 122 11.29 10.45 -6.02
C GLN A 122 10.56 10.36 -7.36
N LEU A 123 9.62 9.42 -7.48
CA LEU A 123 8.62 9.53 -8.53
C LEU A 123 7.68 10.71 -8.23
N PRO A 124 7.30 11.47 -9.25
CA PRO A 124 6.27 12.49 -9.10
C PRO A 124 4.95 11.89 -8.59
N THR A 125 4.05 12.74 -8.05
CA THR A 125 2.72 12.30 -7.60
C THR A 125 1.89 11.78 -8.79
N TYR A 126 1.39 10.56 -8.73
CA TYR A 126 0.58 9.94 -9.78
C TYR A 126 -0.30 8.81 -9.22
N ASN A 127 -1.20 8.29 -10.04
CA ASN A 127 -1.90 7.05 -9.80
C ASN A 127 -1.36 5.98 -10.75
N ALA A 128 -0.78 4.92 -10.20
CA ALA A 128 -0.30 3.79 -10.99
C ALA A 128 -1.45 3.11 -11.75
N TYR A 129 -1.15 2.63 -12.97
CA TYR A 129 -2.12 2.02 -13.88
C TYR A 129 -3.29 2.92 -14.33
N SER A 130 -3.14 4.24 -14.18
CA SER A 130 -3.91 5.18 -14.98
C SER A 130 -3.48 5.11 -16.44
N VAL A 131 -4.42 5.28 -17.37
CA VAL A 131 -4.10 5.28 -18.80
C VAL A 131 -3.61 6.64 -19.27
N ASP A 132 -2.87 6.63 -20.39
CA ASP A 132 -2.51 7.84 -21.10
C ASP A 132 -3.75 8.57 -21.62
N GLY A 133 -3.74 9.88 -21.50
CA GLY A 133 -4.81 10.73 -22.05
C GLY A 133 -4.60 12.21 -21.82
N GLU A 134 -5.22 13.02 -22.67
CA GLU A 134 -5.26 14.47 -22.57
C GLU A 134 -6.67 14.95 -22.90
N VAL A 135 -7.33 15.58 -21.93
CA VAL A 135 -8.73 15.99 -22.04
C VAL A 135 -8.96 17.37 -21.45
N THR A 136 -9.89 18.11 -22.04
CA THR A 136 -10.38 19.38 -21.49
C THR A 136 -11.91 19.33 -21.47
N ALA A 137 -12.50 19.35 -20.26
CA ALA A 137 -13.93 19.14 -20.10
C ALA A 137 -14.50 19.89 -18.87
N PRO A 138 -15.83 20.04 -18.77
CA PRO A 138 -16.47 20.52 -17.55
C PRO A 138 -16.12 19.64 -16.36
N LEU A 139 -16.06 20.24 -15.15
CA LEU A 139 -15.76 19.54 -13.91
C LEU A 139 -17.05 19.22 -13.14
N VAL A 140 -17.14 17.99 -12.58
CA VAL A 140 -18.23 17.55 -11.70
C VAL A 140 -17.64 16.92 -10.43
N TYR A 141 -18.11 17.36 -9.26
CA TYR A 141 -17.76 16.78 -7.97
C TYR A 141 -18.66 15.57 -7.67
N VAL A 142 -18.04 14.44 -7.37
CA VAL A 142 -18.74 13.16 -7.23
C VAL A 142 -18.56 12.52 -5.84
N ASN A 143 -18.33 13.32 -4.80
CA ASN A 143 -18.09 12.84 -3.43
C ASN A 143 -16.96 11.79 -3.39
N TYR A 144 -17.23 10.56 -2.93
CA TYR A 144 -16.24 9.46 -2.93
C TYR A 144 -16.19 8.72 -4.28
N GLY A 145 -17.10 9.02 -5.22
CA GLY A 145 -17.13 8.37 -6.54
C GLY A 145 -17.48 6.88 -6.49
N VAL A 146 -18.25 6.47 -5.50
CA VAL A 146 -18.83 5.12 -5.39
C VAL A 146 -20.18 5.05 -6.09
N PRO A 147 -20.73 3.85 -6.41
CA PRO A 147 -21.99 3.71 -7.14
C PRO A 147 -23.14 4.55 -6.58
N ASP A 148 -23.35 4.55 -5.28
CA ASP A 148 -24.43 5.31 -4.62
C ASP A 148 -24.32 6.84 -4.85
N ASP A 149 -23.11 7.35 -5.04
CA ASP A 149 -22.89 8.76 -5.35
C ASP A 149 -23.42 9.11 -6.74
N TYR A 150 -23.29 8.21 -7.71
CA TYR A 150 -23.81 8.41 -9.07
C TYR A 150 -25.33 8.33 -9.11
N GLU A 151 -25.96 7.46 -8.32
CA GLU A 151 -27.42 7.49 -8.13
C GLU A 151 -27.90 8.84 -7.53
N GLN A 152 -27.12 9.38 -6.59
CA GLN A 152 -27.43 10.70 -6.01
C GLN A 152 -27.28 11.82 -7.04
N LEU A 153 -26.26 11.75 -7.94
CA LEU A 153 -26.12 12.70 -9.06
C LEU A 153 -27.35 12.68 -9.99
N GLU A 154 -27.85 11.48 -10.33
CA GLU A 154 -29.07 11.33 -11.14
C GLU A 154 -30.28 12.00 -10.48
N ARG A 155 -30.45 11.82 -9.16
CA ARG A 155 -31.52 12.48 -8.37
C ARG A 155 -31.40 14.01 -8.39
N LEU A 156 -30.14 14.53 -8.48
CA LEU A 156 -29.86 15.96 -8.59
C LEU A 156 -29.98 16.48 -10.04
N GLY A 157 -30.24 15.62 -11.02
CA GLY A 157 -30.26 15.96 -12.44
C GLY A 157 -28.89 16.32 -13.02
N VAL A 158 -27.80 15.83 -12.44
CA VAL A 158 -26.41 16.10 -12.86
C VAL A 158 -25.82 14.88 -13.56
N SER A 159 -25.34 15.07 -14.79
CA SER A 159 -24.66 14.03 -15.56
C SER A 159 -23.15 14.28 -15.59
N VAL A 160 -22.39 13.18 -15.51
CA VAL A 160 -20.91 13.20 -15.67
C VAL A 160 -20.47 12.86 -17.09
N LYS A 161 -21.42 12.54 -17.99
CA LYS A 161 -21.08 12.16 -19.37
C LYS A 161 -20.32 13.28 -20.08
N GLY A 162 -19.10 12.96 -20.55
CA GLY A 162 -18.21 13.91 -21.20
C GLY A 162 -17.57 14.93 -20.24
N ALA A 163 -17.69 14.74 -18.92
CA ALA A 163 -17.06 15.58 -17.90
C ALA A 163 -15.79 14.93 -17.31
N ILE A 164 -14.93 15.72 -16.71
CA ILE A 164 -13.93 15.27 -15.76
C ILE A 164 -14.61 15.22 -14.40
N VAL A 165 -14.41 14.12 -13.65
CA VAL A 165 -14.89 14.03 -12.28
C VAL A 165 -13.75 14.36 -11.29
N ILE A 166 -14.15 14.94 -10.14
CA ILE A 166 -13.26 15.10 -8.99
C ILE A 166 -13.87 14.38 -7.78
N ALA A 167 -13.14 13.39 -7.24
CA ALA A 167 -13.58 12.54 -6.15
C ALA A 167 -12.66 12.69 -4.93
N ARG A 168 -13.22 12.45 -3.72
CA ARG A 168 -12.43 12.33 -2.49
C ARG A 168 -11.85 10.91 -2.36
N TYR A 169 -10.68 10.75 -1.75
CA TYR A 169 -10.24 9.48 -1.19
C TYR A 169 -11.19 9.03 -0.07
N GLY A 170 -11.27 7.73 0.15
CA GLY A 170 -12.19 7.13 1.12
C GLY A 170 -13.45 6.53 0.48
N GLY A 171 -14.31 5.95 1.29
CA GLY A 171 -15.58 5.32 0.88
C GLY A 171 -15.43 3.95 0.21
N SER A 172 -14.33 3.67 -0.45
CA SER A 172 -13.97 2.37 -1.06
C SER A 172 -12.54 2.43 -1.62
N TRP A 173 -12.10 1.34 -2.24
CA TRP A 173 -10.84 1.26 -3.00
C TRP A 173 -10.74 2.39 -4.04
N ARG A 174 -9.55 2.98 -4.15
CA ARG A 174 -9.36 4.18 -5.02
C ARG A 174 -9.61 3.90 -6.50
N GLY A 175 -9.33 2.69 -6.99
CA GLY A 175 -9.57 2.28 -8.38
C GLY A 175 -11.05 2.24 -8.79
N ILE A 176 -11.97 2.12 -7.82
CA ILE A 176 -13.41 2.21 -8.08
C ILE A 176 -13.82 3.58 -8.64
N LYS A 177 -13.13 4.65 -8.21
CA LYS A 177 -13.48 6.02 -8.60
C LYS A 177 -13.38 6.25 -10.11
N PRO A 178 -12.24 6.03 -10.78
CA PRO A 178 -12.18 6.13 -12.24
C PRO A 178 -12.98 5.04 -12.97
N LYS A 179 -13.12 3.84 -12.39
CA LYS A 179 -13.92 2.76 -12.97
C LYS A 179 -15.37 3.18 -13.12
N VAL A 180 -16.03 3.52 -12.01
CA VAL A 180 -17.45 3.92 -12.01
C VAL A 180 -17.65 5.22 -12.80
N ALA A 181 -16.71 6.18 -12.71
CA ALA A 181 -16.75 7.39 -13.53
C ALA A 181 -16.78 7.07 -15.03
N ALA A 182 -15.91 6.18 -15.49
CA ALA A 182 -15.87 5.75 -16.90
C ALA A 182 -17.16 5.02 -17.32
N GLU A 183 -17.72 4.17 -16.47
CA GLU A 183 -18.98 3.48 -16.70
C GLU A 183 -20.16 4.46 -16.90
N HIS A 184 -20.13 5.62 -16.21
CA HIS A 184 -21.09 6.71 -16.39
C HIS A 184 -20.70 7.72 -17.49
N GLY A 185 -19.63 7.43 -18.26
CA GLY A 185 -19.21 8.21 -19.43
C GLY A 185 -18.38 9.45 -19.14
N ALA A 186 -17.76 9.56 -17.95
CA ALA A 186 -16.75 10.56 -17.68
C ALA A 186 -15.50 10.34 -18.56
N VAL A 187 -14.72 11.39 -18.80
CA VAL A 187 -13.55 11.38 -19.69
C VAL A 187 -12.22 11.60 -18.96
N GLY A 188 -12.27 11.85 -17.66
CA GLY A 188 -11.09 11.98 -16.78
C GLY A 188 -11.50 11.96 -15.31
N CYS A 189 -10.56 11.65 -14.43
CA CYS A 189 -10.78 11.59 -13.00
C CYS A 189 -9.63 12.28 -12.24
N LEU A 190 -9.98 13.13 -11.28
CA LEU A 190 -9.09 13.67 -10.28
C LEU A 190 -9.46 13.12 -8.91
N ILE A 191 -8.46 12.75 -8.11
CA ILE A 191 -8.69 12.23 -6.75
C ILE A 191 -7.92 13.09 -5.75
N PHE A 192 -8.55 13.49 -4.65
CA PHE A 192 -7.89 14.27 -3.59
C PHE A 192 -8.30 13.79 -2.21
N SER A 193 -7.42 13.98 -1.21
CA SER A 193 -7.76 13.79 0.20
C SER A 193 -8.43 15.07 0.71
N ASP A 194 -9.71 15.00 1.10
CA ASP A 194 -10.37 16.16 1.70
C ASP A 194 -9.87 16.35 3.14
N PRO A 195 -9.59 17.61 3.59
CA PRO A 195 -9.07 17.86 4.93
C PRO A 195 -10.03 17.46 6.06
N ARG A 196 -11.29 17.18 5.77
CA ARG A 196 -12.25 16.60 6.71
C ARG A 196 -11.92 15.14 7.02
N ASP A 197 -11.46 14.39 6.01
CA ASP A 197 -11.18 12.97 6.10
C ASP A 197 -9.69 12.70 6.47
N ASP A 198 -8.77 13.50 5.90
CA ASP A 198 -7.34 13.40 6.08
C ASP A 198 -6.69 14.79 5.98
N GLY A 199 -6.69 15.54 7.07
CA GLY A 199 -6.11 16.87 7.15
C GLY A 199 -6.48 17.62 8.43
N TYR A 200 -6.46 18.95 8.40
CA TYR A 200 -6.56 19.81 9.57
C TYR A 200 -7.88 19.69 10.38
N PHE A 201 -8.91 19.06 9.86
CA PHE A 201 -10.12 18.76 10.61
C PHE A 201 -9.92 17.64 11.62
N GLN A 202 -8.95 16.75 11.36
CA GLN A 202 -8.64 15.62 12.23
C GLN A 202 -7.62 15.97 13.31
N GLY A 203 -6.78 16.98 13.06
CA GLY A 203 -5.74 17.42 13.99
C GLY A 203 -4.64 18.21 13.30
N GLU A 204 -3.51 18.39 14.00
CA GLU A 204 -2.35 19.08 13.46
C GLU A 204 -1.80 18.36 12.22
N THR A 205 -1.51 19.14 11.19
CA THR A 205 -0.93 18.63 9.95
C THR A 205 0.59 18.52 10.05
N PHE A 206 1.17 17.67 9.25
CA PHE A 206 2.62 17.50 9.16
C PHE A 206 3.31 18.84 8.76
N PRO A 207 4.45 19.21 9.41
CA PRO A 207 5.26 18.41 10.34
C PRO A 207 4.90 18.53 11.82
N GLN A 208 3.91 19.31 12.22
CA GLN A 208 3.51 19.49 13.62
C GLN A 208 2.71 18.28 14.14
N GLY A 209 1.96 17.62 13.29
CA GLY A 209 1.17 16.42 13.57
C GLY A 209 1.21 15.42 12.42
N ALA A 210 0.36 14.40 12.49
CA ALA A 210 0.37 13.28 11.56
C ALA A 210 -0.51 13.49 10.31
N TRP A 211 -1.39 14.49 10.33
CA TRP A 211 -2.39 14.64 9.28
C TRP A 211 -1.83 15.34 8.04
N ARG A 212 -2.45 15.11 6.89
CA ARG A 212 -2.01 15.61 5.58
C ARG A 212 -2.00 17.13 5.51
N PRO A 213 -0.89 17.76 5.10
CA PRO A 213 -0.82 19.21 4.86
C PRO A 213 -1.50 19.59 3.53
N PRO A 214 -1.76 20.90 3.29
CA PRO A 214 -2.45 21.37 2.08
C PRO A 214 -1.80 20.95 0.76
N GLU A 215 -0.50 20.77 0.73
CA GLU A 215 0.28 20.40 -0.44
C GLU A 215 0.51 18.90 -0.56
N GLY A 216 0.15 18.12 0.47
CA GLY A 216 0.34 16.67 0.51
C GLY A 216 -0.58 15.97 -0.47
N VAL A 217 -0.03 15.03 -1.25
CA VAL A 217 -0.75 14.25 -2.25
C VAL A 217 -0.69 12.78 -1.89
N GLN A 218 -1.83 12.12 -1.84
CA GLN A 218 -1.87 10.66 -1.70
C GLN A 218 -1.63 10.03 -3.08
N ARG A 219 -0.51 9.32 -3.22
CA ARG A 219 -0.24 8.43 -4.34
C ARG A 219 -1.12 7.18 -4.23
N GLY A 220 -0.99 6.27 -5.13
CA GLY A 220 -1.65 4.97 -5.06
C GLY A 220 -2.03 4.43 -6.42
N SER A 221 -2.31 3.14 -6.49
CA SER A 221 -2.78 2.47 -7.70
C SER A 221 -4.28 2.68 -7.94
N VAL A 222 -4.66 2.85 -9.19
CA VAL A 222 -6.07 2.82 -9.65
C VAL A 222 -6.37 1.56 -10.45
N MET A 223 -5.51 0.56 -10.35
CA MET A 223 -5.73 -0.77 -10.89
C MET A 223 -7.04 -1.37 -10.36
N ASP A 224 -7.79 -2.07 -11.21
CA ASP A 224 -9.00 -2.79 -10.81
C ASP A 224 -8.62 -4.10 -10.10
N MET A 225 -7.97 -3.98 -8.94
CA MET A 225 -7.48 -5.13 -8.16
C MET A 225 -8.56 -6.13 -7.73
N PRO A 226 -9.85 -5.77 -7.55
CA PRO A 226 -10.90 -6.76 -7.37
C PRO A 226 -11.05 -7.76 -8.53
N LEU A 227 -10.56 -7.42 -9.71
CA LEU A 227 -10.58 -8.34 -10.85
C LEU A 227 -9.41 -9.32 -10.79
N TYR A 228 -8.19 -8.84 -10.62
CA TYR A 228 -6.98 -9.58 -10.26
C TYR A 228 -5.87 -8.62 -9.80
N THR A 229 -4.93 -9.12 -9.01
CA THR A 229 -3.74 -8.44 -8.51
C THR A 229 -2.48 -8.94 -9.24
N GLY A 230 -1.31 -8.42 -8.90
CA GLY A 230 -0.05 -8.82 -9.53
C GLY A 230 0.20 -8.13 -10.87
N ASP A 231 1.15 -8.66 -11.63
CA ASP A 231 1.52 -8.08 -12.92
C ASP A 231 0.35 -8.08 -13.90
N PRO A 232 -0.06 -6.91 -14.41
CA PRO A 232 -1.17 -6.84 -15.36
C PRO A 232 -0.99 -7.65 -16.64
N LEU A 233 0.24 -8.00 -17.00
CA LEU A 233 0.55 -8.74 -18.23
C LEU A 233 0.57 -10.25 -18.06
N THR A 234 0.64 -10.76 -16.84
CA THR A 234 0.78 -12.21 -16.56
C THR A 234 -0.27 -12.75 -15.58
N PRO A 235 -1.57 -12.41 -15.70
CA PRO A 235 -2.57 -12.82 -14.71
C PRO A 235 -2.63 -14.35 -14.55
N GLY A 236 -2.45 -14.83 -13.33
CA GLY A 236 -2.51 -16.25 -12.98
C GLY A 236 -1.22 -17.03 -13.23
N VAL A 237 -0.12 -16.36 -13.56
CA VAL A 237 1.19 -16.98 -13.84
C VAL A 237 2.29 -16.04 -13.36
N GLY A 238 3.23 -16.51 -12.56
CA GLY A 238 4.36 -15.69 -12.09
C GLY A 238 5.10 -14.99 -13.23
N ALA A 239 5.38 -13.70 -13.09
CA ALA A 239 6.00 -12.83 -14.11
C ALA A 239 7.51 -13.12 -14.28
N THR A 240 7.87 -14.39 -14.46
CA THR A 240 9.25 -14.80 -14.76
C THR A 240 9.71 -14.29 -16.14
N LYS A 241 11.02 -14.38 -16.42
CA LYS A 241 11.57 -13.96 -17.72
C LYS A 241 10.94 -14.68 -18.91
N GLU A 242 10.53 -15.93 -18.71
CA GLU A 242 9.94 -16.81 -19.74
C GLU A 242 8.41 -16.71 -19.78
N ALA A 243 7.79 -15.99 -18.87
CA ALA A 243 6.34 -15.86 -18.80
C ALA A 243 5.76 -15.24 -20.07
N LYS A 244 4.67 -15.83 -20.56
CA LYS A 244 3.94 -15.28 -21.70
C LYS A 244 3.10 -14.11 -21.25
N ARG A 245 3.38 -12.93 -21.79
CA ARG A 245 2.72 -11.67 -21.45
C ARG A 245 1.58 -11.34 -22.39
N LEU A 246 0.55 -10.72 -21.86
CA LEU A 246 -0.53 -10.11 -22.65
C LEU A 246 -0.01 -8.86 -23.39
N ASP A 247 -0.65 -8.51 -24.51
CA ASP A 247 -0.51 -7.16 -25.07
C ASP A 247 -1.19 -6.14 -24.14
N LEU A 248 -0.64 -4.92 -24.02
CA LEU A 248 -1.22 -3.85 -23.19
C LEU A 248 -2.71 -3.59 -23.47
N LYS A 249 -3.13 -3.70 -24.75
CA LYS A 249 -4.53 -3.52 -25.19
C LYS A 249 -5.51 -4.56 -24.62
N ASP A 250 -5.00 -5.73 -24.23
CA ASP A 250 -5.79 -6.87 -23.76
C ASP A 250 -5.89 -6.90 -22.22
N VAL A 251 -5.15 -6.02 -21.52
CA VAL A 251 -5.19 -5.86 -20.06
C VAL A 251 -6.52 -5.27 -19.64
N LYS A 252 -7.17 -5.90 -18.65
CA LYS A 252 -8.51 -5.53 -18.20
C LYS A 252 -8.52 -4.63 -16.96
N VAL A 253 -7.44 -4.66 -16.17
CA VAL A 253 -7.36 -3.98 -14.87
C VAL A 253 -6.95 -2.51 -14.94
N PHE A 254 -6.57 -1.99 -16.11
CA PHE A 254 -6.25 -0.57 -16.26
C PHE A 254 -7.48 0.31 -16.12
N SER A 255 -7.31 1.50 -15.54
CA SER A 255 -8.28 2.59 -15.65
C SER A 255 -8.69 2.80 -17.12
N LYS A 256 -9.92 3.23 -17.36
CA LYS A 256 -10.39 3.50 -18.74
C LYS A 256 -10.32 4.99 -19.12
N ILE A 257 -9.97 5.83 -18.17
CA ILE A 257 -9.85 7.29 -18.31
C ILE A 257 -8.60 7.78 -17.58
N PRO A 258 -7.93 8.84 -18.07
CA PRO A 258 -6.78 9.42 -17.39
C PRO A 258 -7.15 9.88 -15.98
N THR A 259 -6.35 9.48 -15.01
CA THR A 259 -6.60 9.70 -13.58
C THR A 259 -5.35 10.23 -12.91
N LEU A 260 -5.46 11.31 -12.13
CA LEU A 260 -4.37 11.91 -11.38
C LEU A 260 -4.80 12.24 -9.95
N PRO A 261 -3.93 12.03 -8.95
CA PRO A 261 -4.12 12.52 -7.60
C PRO A 261 -3.66 13.98 -7.52
N ILE A 262 -4.36 14.79 -6.72
CA ILE A 262 -3.99 16.17 -6.42
C ILE A 262 -4.08 16.44 -4.92
N SER A 263 -3.36 17.45 -4.46
CA SER A 263 -3.48 17.95 -3.09
C SER A 263 -4.84 18.63 -2.86
N TYR A 264 -5.27 18.74 -1.60
CA TYR A 264 -6.48 19.55 -1.33
C TYR A 264 -6.25 21.04 -1.50
N GLY A 265 -5.00 21.50 -1.45
CA GLY A 265 -4.62 22.85 -1.84
C GLY A 265 -4.90 23.11 -3.32
N ASP A 266 -4.52 22.19 -4.20
CA ASP A 266 -4.79 22.24 -5.64
C ASP A 266 -6.29 21.98 -5.97
N ALA A 267 -6.97 21.11 -5.20
CA ALA A 267 -8.39 20.83 -5.40
C ALA A 267 -9.29 22.03 -5.04
N LYS A 268 -8.91 22.84 -4.05
CA LYS A 268 -9.71 23.96 -3.56
C LYS A 268 -10.13 24.96 -4.64
N PRO A 269 -9.25 25.52 -5.49
CA PRO A 269 -9.65 26.44 -6.57
C PRO A 269 -10.53 25.76 -7.63
N LEU A 270 -10.33 24.48 -7.91
CA LEU A 270 -11.15 23.70 -8.83
C LEU A 270 -12.58 23.55 -8.29
N LEU A 271 -12.73 23.12 -7.05
CA LEU A 271 -14.01 22.96 -6.37
C LEU A 271 -14.74 24.31 -6.15
N ALA A 272 -14.00 25.38 -5.84
CA ALA A 272 -14.57 26.71 -5.67
C ALA A 272 -15.14 27.29 -6.99
N ALA A 273 -14.65 26.85 -8.14
CA ALA A 273 -15.14 27.24 -9.46
C ALA A 273 -16.41 26.50 -9.90
N LEU A 274 -16.83 25.47 -9.18
CA LEU A 274 -18.03 24.70 -9.51
C LEU A 274 -19.32 25.52 -9.34
N GLY A 275 -20.24 25.34 -10.27
CA GLY A 275 -21.61 25.83 -10.18
C GLY A 275 -22.61 24.70 -9.85
N GLY A 276 -23.83 24.87 -10.34
CA GLY A 276 -24.90 23.90 -10.18
C GLY A 276 -25.43 23.78 -8.74
N PRO A 277 -26.08 22.65 -8.38
CA PRO A 277 -26.66 22.45 -7.06
C PRO A 277 -25.59 22.50 -5.95
N VAL A 278 -26.00 22.97 -4.76
CA VAL A 278 -25.21 22.81 -3.54
C VAL A 278 -25.15 21.31 -3.21
N ALA A 279 -23.96 20.83 -2.90
CA ALA A 279 -23.74 19.44 -2.55
C ALA A 279 -24.56 19.03 -1.30
N PRO A 280 -25.08 17.79 -1.24
CA PRO A 280 -25.71 17.25 -0.05
C PRO A 280 -24.83 17.45 1.20
N GLU A 281 -25.44 17.52 2.37
CA GLU A 281 -24.69 17.76 3.61
C GLU A 281 -23.63 16.70 3.86
N SER A 282 -23.93 15.43 3.57
CA SER A 282 -23.00 14.30 3.70
C SER A 282 -21.82 14.37 2.74
N TRP A 283 -21.93 15.17 1.67
CA TRP A 283 -20.84 15.35 0.68
C TRP A 283 -19.93 16.53 0.98
N ARG A 284 -20.29 17.35 1.96
CA ARG A 284 -19.48 18.54 2.30
C ARG A 284 -18.23 18.14 3.07
N GLY A 285 -17.09 18.54 2.55
CA GLY A 285 -15.81 18.32 3.18
C GLY A 285 -15.37 19.44 4.12
N GLY A 286 -14.05 19.55 4.34
CA GLY A 286 -13.44 20.48 5.27
C GLY A 286 -12.87 21.76 4.64
N LEU A 287 -12.91 21.93 3.31
CA LEU A 287 -12.44 23.16 2.67
C LEU A 287 -13.38 24.33 2.99
N GLY A 288 -12.82 25.52 3.23
CA GLY A 288 -13.58 26.74 3.49
C GLY A 288 -14.26 27.31 2.24
N ILE A 289 -15.07 26.50 1.55
CA ILE A 289 -15.83 26.82 0.34
C ILE A 289 -17.27 26.31 0.43
N THR A 290 -18.14 26.81 -0.45
CA THR A 290 -19.41 26.16 -0.67
C THR A 290 -19.22 25.01 -1.63
N TYR A 291 -19.37 23.77 -1.15
CA TYR A 291 -19.31 22.59 -2.01
C TYR A 291 -20.51 22.57 -2.95
N ARG A 292 -20.26 22.54 -4.25
CA ARG A 292 -21.25 22.44 -5.31
C ARG A 292 -20.92 21.21 -6.16
N VAL A 293 -21.96 20.63 -6.74
CA VAL A 293 -21.80 19.41 -7.53
C VAL A 293 -21.27 19.71 -8.94
N GLY A 294 -21.62 20.87 -9.48
CA GLY A 294 -21.26 21.24 -10.87
C GLY A 294 -22.37 20.86 -11.88
N PRO A 295 -22.05 20.90 -13.20
CA PRO A 295 -20.79 21.40 -13.73
C PRO A 295 -20.59 22.91 -13.53
N GLY A 296 -21.43 23.81 -13.93
CA GLY A 296 -21.21 25.27 -13.89
C GLY A 296 -20.12 25.76 -14.86
N PRO A 297 -19.43 26.90 -14.54
CA PRO A 297 -18.43 27.48 -15.43
C PRO A 297 -17.07 26.74 -15.40
N ALA A 298 -16.85 25.85 -14.43
CA ALA A 298 -15.55 25.18 -14.25
C ALA A 298 -15.24 24.26 -15.43
N LYS A 299 -14.12 24.52 -16.10
CA LYS A 299 -13.55 23.69 -17.16
C LYS A 299 -12.10 23.40 -16.83
N VAL A 300 -11.75 22.12 -16.86
CA VAL A 300 -10.42 21.64 -16.44
C VAL A 300 -9.77 20.90 -17.60
N HIS A 301 -8.46 21.14 -17.75
CA HIS A 301 -7.56 20.36 -18.60
C HIS A 301 -6.80 19.38 -17.73
N VAL A 302 -6.77 18.11 -18.14
CA VAL A 302 -6.01 17.02 -17.50
C VAL A 302 -5.17 16.34 -18.55
N LYS A 303 -3.88 16.16 -18.28
CA LYS A 303 -2.96 15.37 -19.10
C LYS A 303 -2.22 14.36 -18.20
N ALA A 304 -2.21 13.12 -18.61
CA ALA A 304 -1.44 12.05 -17.98
C ALA A 304 -0.79 11.21 -19.09
N VAL A 305 0.53 11.05 -19.06
CA VAL A 305 1.31 10.23 -19.99
C VAL A 305 2.33 9.45 -19.19
N PHE A 306 2.46 8.15 -19.46
CA PHE A 306 3.33 7.24 -18.74
C PHE A 306 4.39 6.60 -19.63
N ASN A 307 5.50 6.19 -19.01
CA ASN A 307 6.39 5.19 -19.56
C ASN A 307 5.87 3.83 -19.12
N TRP A 308 5.64 2.93 -20.06
CA TRP A 308 5.11 1.59 -19.82
C TRP A 308 6.24 0.56 -19.89
N ASP A 309 7.19 0.66 -18.95
CA ASP A 309 8.37 -0.19 -18.91
C ASP A 309 8.11 -1.44 -18.05
N ILE A 310 8.80 -2.53 -18.39
CA ILE A 310 8.95 -3.68 -17.52
C ILE A 310 10.15 -3.43 -16.62
N LYS A 311 9.99 -3.69 -15.32
CA LYS A 311 11.03 -3.53 -14.29
C LYS A 311 11.17 -4.81 -13.47
N PRO A 312 12.39 -5.16 -13.05
CA PRO A 312 12.57 -6.23 -12.09
C PRO A 312 12.10 -5.81 -10.70
N ILE A 313 11.51 -6.75 -9.99
CA ILE A 313 11.23 -6.70 -8.55
C ILE A 313 11.98 -7.82 -7.85
N TYR A 314 12.23 -7.65 -6.53
CA TYR A 314 13.15 -8.47 -5.76
C TYR A 314 12.53 -8.95 -4.45
N ASP A 315 11.80 -10.05 -4.49
CA ASP A 315 11.24 -10.68 -3.29
C ASP A 315 12.34 -11.40 -2.50
N VAL A 316 12.51 -11.03 -1.24
CA VAL A 316 13.51 -11.68 -0.38
C VAL A 316 12.84 -12.75 0.46
N VAL A 317 13.19 -14.01 0.22
CA VAL A 317 12.60 -15.16 0.90
C VAL A 317 13.63 -15.81 1.82
N ALA A 318 13.27 -16.04 3.09
CA ALA A 318 14.11 -16.75 4.05
C ALA A 318 13.35 -17.87 4.75
N ARG A 319 13.99 -19.02 4.96
CA ARG A 319 13.35 -20.22 5.44
C ARG A 319 14.00 -20.76 6.71
N ILE A 320 13.16 -21.15 7.68
CA ILE A 320 13.54 -21.95 8.85
C ILE A 320 12.78 -23.29 8.73
N PRO A 321 13.46 -24.40 8.45
CA PRO A 321 12.80 -25.70 8.22
C PRO A 321 12.13 -26.24 9.49
N GLY A 322 10.93 -26.77 9.33
CA GLY A 322 10.19 -27.43 10.39
C GLY A 322 10.84 -28.74 10.83
N SER A 323 10.89 -29.00 12.13
CA SER A 323 11.51 -30.20 12.71
C SER A 323 10.59 -31.41 12.78
N VAL A 324 9.26 -31.22 12.66
CA VAL A 324 8.23 -32.26 12.78
C VAL A 324 7.33 -32.29 11.55
N PHE A 325 6.88 -31.12 11.10
CA PHE A 325 5.97 -30.93 9.98
C PHE A 325 6.61 -29.98 8.94
N PRO A 326 7.67 -30.41 8.21
CA PRO A 326 8.40 -29.52 7.30
C PRO A 326 7.57 -29.05 6.09
N ASP A 327 6.50 -29.78 5.76
CA ASP A 327 5.58 -29.45 4.68
C ASP A 327 4.36 -28.64 5.13
N GLU A 328 4.28 -28.21 6.38
CA GLU A 328 3.29 -27.27 6.86
C GLU A 328 3.97 -25.90 7.03
N TRP A 329 3.59 -24.92 6.20
CA TRP A 329 4.26 -23.63 6.16
C TRP A 329 3.50 -22.54 6.91
N ILE A 330 4.20 -21.82 7.76
CA ILE A 330 3.78 -20.54 8.35
C ILE A 330 4.54 -19.46 7.57
N ILE A 331 3.81 -18.68 6.78
CA ILE A 331 4.38 -17.65 5.93
C ILE A 331 4.17 -16.30 6.62
N ARG A 332 5.23 -15.53 6.79
CA ARG A 332 5.26 -14.23 7.42
C ARG A 332 5.75 -13.19 6.42
N GLY A 333 4.88 -12.27 6.01
CA GLY A 333 5.16 -11.29 4.99
C GLY A 333 5.10 -9.84 5.46
N ASN A 334 5.82 -8.99 4.76
CA ASN A 334 5.73 -7.53 4.73
C ASN A 334 6.38 -7.06 3.44
N HIS A 335 6.02 -5.88 2.93
CA HIS A 335 6.71 -5.35 1.76
C HIS A 335 7.85 -4.40 2.13
N HIS A 336 8.70 -4.07 1.14
CA HIS A 336 9.87 -3.20 1.34
C HIS A 336 9.99 -2.09 0.30
N ASP A 337 9.19 -2.10 -0.76
CA ASP A 337 9.04 -0.98 -1.69
C ASP A 337 8.17 0.13 -1.07
N ALA A 338 8.24 1.34 -1.60
CA ALA A 338 7.45 2.45 -1.10
C ALA A 338 7.21 3.52 -2.17
N TRP A 339 6.11 4.27 -2.05
CA TRP A 339 5.85 5.43 -2.92
C TRP A 339 6.92 6.51 -2.84
N VAL A 340 7.57 6.68 -1.69
CA VAL A 340 8.66 7.64 -1.46
C VAL A 340 9.70 7.02 -0.51
N ASN A 341 9.83 7.53 0.72
CA ASN A 341 10.78 7.02 1.72
C ASN A 341 10.19 5.96 2.66
N GLY A 342 8.89 5.80 2.73
CA GLY A 342 8.21 4.68 3.33
C GLY A 342 8.51 4.37 4.81
N ALA A 343 8.79 5.36 5.66
CA ALA A 343 9.22 5.10 7.04
C ALA A 343 8.13 4.44 7.90
N GLU A 344 6.85 4.77 7.66
CA GLU A 344 5.72 4.09 8.27
C GLU A 344 5.27 2.94 7.39
N ASP A 345 4.82 3.25 6.20
CA ASP A 345 4.34 2.35 5.16
C ASP A 345 5.46 2.15 4.12
N PRO A 346 6.09 0.95 4.11
CA PRO A 346 5.88 -0.23 4.95
C PRO A 346 6.98 -0.49 5.99
N ILE A 347 7.99 0.37 6.09
CA ILE A 347 9.24 0.03 6.79
C ILE A 347 9.04 -0.17 8.30
N SER A 348 7.99 0.39 8.90
CA SER A 348 7.66 0.12 10.30
C SER A 348 7.31 -1.36 10.54
N GLY A 349 6.57 -1.99 9.65
CA GLY A 349 6.25 -3.41 9.69
C GLY A 349 7.42 -4.28 9.24
N GLN A 350 8.14 -3.87 8.19
CA GLN A 350 9.30 -4.59 7.68
C GLN A 350 10.43 -4.67 8.74
N ALA A 351 10.66 -3.59 9.49
CA ALA A 351 11.61 -3.60 10.59
C ALA A 351 11.22 -4.58 11.70
N ALA A 352 9.93 -4.69 12.00
CA ALA A 352 9.42 -5.65 12.96
C ALA A 352 9.61 -7.10 12.48
N LEU A 353 9.34 -7.39 11.20
CA LEU A 353 9.58 -8.70 10.59
C LEU A 353 11.07 -9.09 10.66
N ILE A 354 11.97 -8.15 10.32
CA ILE A 354 13.42 -8.38 10.36
C ILE A 354 13.89 -8.67 11.79
N GLU A 355 13.41 -7.92 12.78
CA GLU A 355 13.78 -8.12 14.18
C GLU A 355 13.19 -9.42 14.75
N GLU A 356 11.99 -9.82 14.32
CA GLU A 356 11.38 -11.11 14.60
C GLU A 356 12.26 -12.26 14.07
N ALA A 357 12.66 -12.18 12.79
CA ALA A 357 13.54 -13.18 12.16
C ALA A 357 14.88 -13.29 12.88
N ARG A 358 15.48 -12.16 13.30
CA ARG A 358 16.69 -12.14 14.12
C ARG A 358 16.47 -12.86 15.46
N GLY A 359 15.36 -12.57 16.12
CA GLY A 359 15.00 -13.20 17.40
C GLY A 359 14.86 -14.72 17.27
N LEU A 360 14.16 -15.22 16.22
CA LEU A 360 14.05 -16.67 16.00
C LEU A 360 15.40 -17.30 15.65
N ALA A 361 16.26 -16.62 14.89
CA ALA A 361 17.61 -17.10 14.60
C ALA A 361 18.46 -17.24 15.87
N GLU A 362 18.32 -16.33 16.85
CA GLU A 362 18.98 -16.45 18.16
C GLU A 362 18.43 -17.62 18.98
N LEU A 363 17.13 -17.89 18.91
CA LEU A 363 16.55 -19.07 19.56
C LEU A 363 17.03 -20.38 18.92
N LEU A 364 17.22 -20.43 17.59
CA LEU A 364 17.80 -21.58 16.90
C LEU A 364 19.20 -21.90 17.45
N LYS A 365 20.05 -20.89 17.68
CA LYS A 365 21.38 -21.05 18.30
C LYS A 365 21.31 -21.61 19.73
N GLN A 366 20.20 -21.36 20.45
CA GLN A 366 19.92 -21.88 21.78
C GLN A 366 19.29 -23.29 21.78
N GLY A 367 19.04 -23.86 20.58
CA GLY A 367 18.50 -25.21 20.44
C GLY A 367 16.97 -25.27 20.25
N TRP A 368 16.28 -24.14 20.18
CA TRP A 368 14.88 -24.09 19.73
C TRP A 368 14.79 -24.56 18.28
N LYS A 369 13.71 -25.27 17.96
CA LYS A 369 13.41 -25.66 16.57
C LYS A 369 11.89 -25.52 16.36
N PRO A 370 11.44 -24.81 15.31
CA PRO A 370 10.03 -24.77 14.98
C PRO A 370 9.53 -26.16 14.61
N LYS A 371 8.30 -26.49 14.95
CA LYS A 371 7.69 -27.75 14.49
C LYS A 371 7.33 -27.68 13.00
N ARG A 372 6.83 -26.53 12.56
CA ARG A 372 6.47 -26.21 11.17
C ARG A 372 7.53 -25.36 10.52
N THR A 373 7.60 -25.39 9.22
CA THR A 373 8.48 -24.48 8.48
C THR A 373 7.97 -23.04 8.60
N VAL A 374 8.86 -22.11 8.93
CA VAL A 374 8.59 -20.66 8.92
C VAL A 374 9.26 -20.06 7.68
N ILE A 375 8.51 -19.31 6.91
CA ILE A 375 9.01 -18.61 5.72
C ILE A 375 8.80 -17.12 5.94
N TYR A 376 9.89 -16.36 5.93
CA TYR A 376 9.86 -14.90 5.92
C TYR A 376 9.92 -14.41 4.50
N CYS A 377 9.05 -13.48 4.15
CA CYS A 377 8.98 -12.86 2.83
C CYS A 377 9.00 -11.34 2.98
N ALA A 378 9.99 -10.69 2.35
CA ALA A 378 10.00 -9.25 2.15
C ALA A 378 9.63 -9.01 0.67
N TRP A 379 8.38 -8.60 0.46
CA TRP A 379 7.78 -8.42 -0.86
C TRP A 379 8.22 -7.10 -1.49
N ASP A 380 8.31 -7.08 -2.81
CA ASP A 380 8.56 -5.89 -3.60
C ASP A 380 7.35 -5.54 -4.47
N GLY A 381 7.14 -4.25 -4.77
CA GLY A 381 6.07 -3.80 -5.64
C GLY A 381 4.66 -3.99 -5.08
N GLU A 382 4.47 -3.93 -3.78
CA GLU A 382 3.15 -4.02 -3.16
C GLU A 382 2.26 -2.85 -3.57
N GLU A 383 2.81 -1.64 -3.50
CA GLU A 383 2.12 -0.36 -3.63
C GLU A 383 1.39 -0.18 -4.96
N GLU A 384 1.87 -0.76 -6.03
CA GLU A 384 1.26 -0.66 -7.34
C GLU A 384 0.13 -1.66 -7.57
N GLY A 385 0.15 -2.80 -6.88
CA GLY A 385 -0.89 -3.80 -7.11
C GLY A 385 -0.59 -5.18 -6.54
N LEU A 386 0.09 -5.25 -5.40
CA LEU A 386 0.51 -6.49 -4.72
C LEU A 386 1.41 -7.34 -5.64
N LEU A 387 2.34 -6.71 -6.38
CA LEU A 387 3.07 -7.38 -7.46
C LEU A 387 3.86 -8.58 -6.93
N GLY A 388 4.90 -8.39 -6.10
CA GLY A 388 5.78 -9.47 -5.68
C GLY A 388 5.05 -10.61 -4.97
N SER A 389 4.21 -10.30 -4.00
CA SER A 389 3.47 -11.33 -3.27
C SER A 389 2.54 -12.15 -4.16
N THR A 390 1.94 -11.54 -5.20
CA THR A 390 1.08 -12.25 -6.16
C THR A 390 1.93 -13.11 -7.10
N GLU A 391 2.99 -12.54 -7.69
CA GLU A 391 3.87 -13.28 -8.60
C GLU A 391 4.51 -14.49 -7.92
N TRP A 392 4.95 -14.31 -6.67
CA TRP A 392 5.46 -15.41 -5.88
C TRP A 392 4.40 -16.49 -5.60
N ALA A 393 3.19 -16.07 -5.27
CA ALA A 393 2.09 -17.00 -5.00
C ALA A 393 1.65 -17.75 -6.27
N GLU A 394 1.68 -17.12 -7.42
CA GLU A 394 1.36 -17.74 -8.72
C GLU A 394 2.44 -18.72 -9.14
N GLU A 395 3.72 -18.39 -8.96
CA GLU A 395 4.85 -19.29 -9.27
C GLU A 395 4.88 -20.53 -8.36
N HIS A 396 4.50 -20.36 -7.07
CA HIS A 396 4.48 -21.43 -6.07
C HIS A 396 3.10 -22.01 -5.80
N ALA A 397 2.12 -21.84 -6.70
CA ALA A 397 0.72 -22.18 -6.46
C ALA A 397 0.51 -23.64 -6.02
N ASP A 398 1.14 -24.60 -6.68
CA ASP A 398 1.04 -26.05 -6.37
C ASP A 398 1.58 -26.38 -4.96
N GLU A 399 2.64 -25.69 -4.54
CA GLU A 399 3.21 -25.87 -3.20
C GLU A 399 2.33 -25.23 -2.15
N LEU A 400 1.83 -24.02 -2.39
CA LEU A 400 0.96 -23.29 -1.48
C LEU A 400 -0.37 -24.02 -1.23
N GLU A 401 -0.96 -24.60 -2.29
CA GLU A 401 -2.20 -25.38 -2.16
C GLU A 401 -2.05 -26.53 -1.18
N THR A 402 -0.88 -27.14 -1.10
CA THR A 402 -0.66 -28.34 -0.27
C THR A 402 0.06 -28.08 1.05
N LYS A 403 0.83 -27.00 1.14
CA LYS A 403 1.73 -26.74 2.29
C LYS A 403 1.40 -25.49 3.10
N ALA A 404 0.76 -24.47 2.52
CA ALA A 404 0.49 -23.24 3.26
C ALA A 404 -0.57 -23.46 4.35
N ALA A 405 -0.16 -23.38 5.60
CA ALA A 405 -1.05 -23.51 6.75
C ALA A 405 -1.64 -22.15 7.17
N VAL A 406 -0.83 -21.10 7.12
CA VAL A 406 -1.23 -19.73 7.47
C VAL A 406 -0.30 -18.71 6.83
N TYR A 407 -0.87 -17.58 6.41
CA TYR A 407 -0.14 -16.37 6.04
C TYR A 407 -0.43 -15.28 7.07
N ILE A 408 0.62 -14.65 7.58
CA ILE A 408 0.54 -13.54 8.54
C ILE A 408 1.27 -12.36 7.90
N ASN A 409 0.52 -11.30 7.57
CA ASN A 409 1.10 -10.08 7.03
C ASN A 409 1.14 -8.98 8.09
N SER A 410 2.15 -8.16 8.01
CA SER A 410 2.13 -6.80 8.55
C SER A 410 2.51 -5.85 7.42
N ASP A 411 2.17 -4.61 7.59
CA ASP A 411 2.47 -3.53 6.67
C ASP A 411 3.01 -2.38 7.51
N SER A 412 2.14 -1.49 7.96
CA SER A 412 2.49 -0.38 8.84
C SER A 412 2.21 -0.70 10.30
N ASN A 413 3.19 -0.44 11.16
CA ASN A 413 3.05 -0.61 12.60
C ASN A 413 3.02 0.77 13.29
N GLY A 414 1.96 1.03 14.03
CA GLY A 414 1.76 2.28 14.76
C GLY A 414 1.64 2.09 16.27
N ARG A 415 1.40 3.19 16.97
CA ARG A 415 1.04 3.18 18.40
C ARG A 415 -0.45 2.93 18.56
N GLY A 416 -0.83 2.26 19.65
CA GLY A 416 -2.23 2.05 20.00
C GLY A 416 -2.56 0.58 20.19
N TYR A 417 -3.81 0.23 19.93
CA TYR A 417 -4.26 -1.15 20.01
C TYR A 417 -3.85 -1.92 18.75
N LEU A 418 -3.57 -3.22 18.92
CA LEU A 418 -3.36 -4.13 17.81
C LEU A 418 -4.66 -4.28 17.02
N GLY A 419 -4.66 -3.85 15.76
CA GLY A 419 -5.72 -4.14 14.80
C GLY A 419 -5.35 -5.40 14.00
N MET A 420 -6.30 -6.29 13.80
CA MET A 420 -6.11 -7.48 12.97
C MET A 420 -7.35 -7.75 12.13
N GLU A 421 -7.12 -8.09 10.87
CA GLU A 421 -8.14 -8.52 9.92
C GLU A 421 -7.76 -9.88 9.36
N GLY A 422 -8.72 -10.70 8.97
CA GLY A 422 -8.42 -11.99 8.34
C GLY A 422 -9.47 -13.06 8.53
N SER A 423 -9.05 -14.33 8.39
CA SER A 423 -9.93 -15.48 8.48
C SER A 423 -10.48 -15.68 9.90
N HIS A 424 -11.79 -15.90 10.03
CA HIS A 424 -12.44 -16.23 11.31
C HIS A 424 -11.88 -17.49 11.98
N THR A 425 -11.23 -18.38 11.23
CA THR A 425 -10.60 -19.59 11.79
C THR A 425 -9.48 -19.26 12.77
N LEU A 426 -8.86 -18.09 12.65
CA LEU A 426 -7.78 -17.63 13.53
C LEU A 426 -8.25 -16.72 14.68
N GLN A 427 -9.53 -16.32 14.69
CA GLN A 427 -10.03 -15.33 15.66
C GLN A 427 -9.79 -15.74 17.11
N THR A 428 -10.03 -17.02 17.46
CA THR A 428 -9.81 -17.51 18.84
C THR A 428 -8.33 -17.45 19.22
N PHE A 429 -7.43 -17.80 18.30
CA PHE A 429 -5.99 -17.70 18.52
C PHE A 429 -5.59 -16.24 18.75
N ILE A 430 -5.98 -15.34 17.86
CA ILE A 430 -5.65 -13.91 17.95
C ILE A 430 -6.15 -13.29 19.26
N ASN A 431 -7.37 -13.61 19.69
CA ASN A 431 -7.91 -13.11 20.95
C ASN A 431 -7.20 -13.67 22.21
N SER A 432 -6.39 -14.71 22.06
CA SER A 432 -5.63 -15.32 23.15
C SER A 432 -4.20 -14.79 23.26
N VAL A 433 -3.72 -14.09 22.25
CA VAL A 433 -2.41 -13.44 22.21
C VAL A 433 -2.47 -12.03 22.77
#